data_33912dd6cbfea37565d8ced4c46023c1
#
_entry.id   33912dd6cbfea37565d8ced4c46023c1
#
_cell.length_a   1.000
_cell.length_b   1.000
_cell.length_c   1.000
_cell.angle_alpha   90.00
_cell.angle_beta   90.00
_cell.angle_gamma   90.00
#
_symmetry.space_group_name_H-M   'P 1'
#
loop_
_entity.id
_entity.type
_entity.pdbx_description
1 polymer ?
#
loop_
_entity_poly.entity_id
_entity_poly.type
_entity_poly.pdbx_seq_one_letter_code
_entity_poly.pdbx_strand_id
1 'polypeptide(L)'
;MSCTSCINPKELNVILEYRLLWNQHAEWTRMAINAIIFQLPNQQEEVNRLLRNPIDFEKALSFFYGKRKAQHFSSLLTEHLVLAADMIQAMMAGDTQKVQEITCKWYQNGNEIAEFLGCINPYWSYTEWREMFLIHLGYVTDLATTLLGNCYKENIKIYDKFELEALEMADVMARGIIRQFPRKLCV
;
A
#
# COMPACT_ATOMS: atom_id res chain seq x y z
N MET A 1 21.43 20.51 27.00
CA MET A 1 20.73 19.22 27.24
C MET A 1 19.64 19.11 26.17
N SER A 2 19.85 18.29 25.15
CA SER A 2 18.84 18.03 24.11
C SER A 2 17.69 17.29 24.74
N CYS A 3 16.52 17.93 24.83
CA CYS A 3 15.30 17.27 25.24
C CYS A 3 14.97 16.28 24.11
N THR A 4 15.17 15.00 24.35
CA THR A 4 14.60 13.93 23.51
C THR A 4 13.09 14.16 23.51
N SER A 5 12.54 14.58 22.36
CA SER A 5 11.09 14.76 22.24
C SER A 5 10.43 13.41 22.47
N CYS A 6 9.82 13.23 23.65
CA CYS A 6 9.01 12.05 23.91
C CYS A 6 7.82 12.06 22.97
N ILE A 7 7.59 10.95 22.26
CA ILE A 7 6.38 10.75 21.45
C ILE A 7 5.19 10.79 22.40
N ASN A 8 4.23 11.68 22.14
CA ASN A 8 3.01 11.72 22.96
C ASN A 8 2.05 10.59 22.58
N PRO A 9 1.09 10.22 23.45
CA PRO A 9 0.18 9.09 23.20
C PRO A 9 -0.64 9.21 21.91
N LYS A 10 -1.02 10.44 21.48
CA LYS A 10 -1.80 10.64 20.26
C LYS A 10 -0.92 10.46 19.01
N GLU A 11 0.34 10.90 19.05
CA GLU A 11 1.30 10.65 17.97
C GLU A 11 1.60 9.16 17.85
N LEU A 12 1.77 8.47 18.98
CA LEU A 12 1.95 7.01 19.00
C LEU A 12 0.75 6.30 18.36
N ASN A 13 -0.48 6.72 18.69
CA ASN A 13 -1.68 6.14 18.09
C ASN A 13 -1.71 6.32 16.56
N VAL A 14 -1.30 7.48 16.04
CA VAL A 14 -1.17 7.70 14.59
C VAL A 14 -0.16 6.73 13.97
N ILE A 15 1.01 6.58 14.59
CA ILE A 15 2.04 5.65 14.09
C ILE A 15 1.49 4.22 14.06
N LEU A 16 0.87 3.76 15.15
CA LEU A 16 0.34 2.39 15.25
C LEU A 16 -0.81 2.14 14.27
N GLU A 17 -1.70 3.12 14.08
CA GLU A 17 -2.82 3.03 13.12
C GLU A 17 -2.32 2.87 11.68
N TYR A 18 -1.40 3.72 11.23
CA TYR A 18 -0.89 3.63 9.85
C TYR A 18 0.01 2.40 9.65
N ARG A 19 0.78 1.99 10.65
CA ARG A 19 1.52 0.72 10.60
C ARG A 19 0.58 -0.48 10.49
N LEU A 20 -0.55 -0.49 11.21
CA LEU A 20 -1.56 -1.54 11.08
C LEU A 20 -2.19 -1.55 9.68
N LEU A 21 -2.56 -0.38 9.12
CA LEU A 21 -3.17 -0.27 7.79
C LEU A 21 -2.24 -0.77 6.68
N TRP A 22 -0.98 -0.38 6.71
CA TRP A 22 0.01 -0.82 5.73
C TRP A 22 0.43 -2.29 5.91
N ASN A 23 0.53 -2.77 7.16
CA ASN A 23 0.77 -4.20 7.40
C ASN A 23 -0.40 -5.05 6.88
N GLN A 24 -1.65 -4.64 7.15
CA GLN A 24 -2.83 -5.30 6.59
C GLN A 24 -2.87 -5.23 5.06
N HIS A 25 -2.39 -4.13 4.46
CA HIS A 25 -2.24 -4.03 3.01
C HIS A 25 -1.28 -5.12 2.48
N ALA A 26 -0.10 -5.25 3.06
CA ALA A 26 0.91 -6.24 2.64
C ALA A 26 0.44 -7.68 2.88
N GLU A 27 -0.11 -7.96 4.07
CA GLU A 27 -0.59 -9.30 4.43
C GLU A 27 -1.73 -9.77 3.51
N TRP A 28 -2.78 -8.93 3.36
CA TRP A 28 -3.93 -9.30 2.53
C TRP A 28 -3.59 -9.30 1.03
N THR A 29 -2.63 -8.50 0.59
CA THR A 29 -2.08 -8.59 -0.77
C THR A 29 -1.45 -9.95 -1.00
N ARG A 30 -0.60 -10.44 -0.10
CA ARG A 30 -0.02 -11.77 -0.20
C ARG A 30 -1.08 -12.87 -0.19
N MET A 31 -2.07 -12.80 0.71
CA MET A 31 -3.15 -13.76 0.79
C MET A 31 -3.96 -13.79 -0.51
N ALA A 32 -4.34 -12.63 -1.05
CA ALA A 32 -5.06 -12.53 -2.31
C ALA A 32 -4.25 -13.09 -3.50
N ILE A 33 -2.94 -12.78 -3.59
CA ILE A 33 -2.05 -13.35 -4.63
C ILE A 33 -2.04 -14.87 -4.55
N ASN A 34 -1.85 -15.45 -3.36
CA ASN A 34 -1.89 -16.89 -3.15
C ASN A 34 -3.24 -17.49 -3.57
N ALA A 35 -4.33 -16.89 -3.11
CA ALA A 35 -5.67 -17.37 -3.40
C ALA A 35 -5.99 -17.34 -4.91
N ILE A 36 -5.57 -16.29 -5.62
CA ILE A 36 -5.75 -16.17 -7.08
C ILE A 36 -4.89 -17.23 -7.81
N ILE A 37 -3.60 -17.30 -7.52
CA ILE A 37 -2.67 -18.19 -8.26
C ILE A 37 -2.99 -19.66 -8.03
N PHE A 38 -3.30 -20.05 -6.79
CA PHE A 38 -3.64 -21.43 -6.44
C PHE A 38 -5.15 -21.75 -6.57
N GLN A 39 -5.96 -20.79 -7.03
CA GLN A 39 -7.41 -20.94 -7.23
C GLN A 39 -8.09 -21.50 -5.97
N LEU A 40 -7.77 -20.92 -4.83
CA LEU A 40 -8.29 -21.39 -3.54
C LEU A 40 -9.80 -21.12 -3.43
N PRO A 41 -10.56 -21.98 -2.72
CA PRO A 41 -12.01 -21.84 -2.60
C PRO A 41 -12.46 -20.55 -1.90
N ASN A 42 -11.59 -19.94 -1.10
CA ASN A 42 -11.83 -18.68 -0.39
C ASN A 42 -11.29 -17.44 -1.13
N GLN A 43 -10.89 -17.56 -2.40
CA GLN A 43 -10.30 -16.47 -3.19
C GLN A 43 -11.12 -15.17 -3.13
N GLN A 44 -12.45 -15.30 -3.30
CA GLN A 44 -13.32 -14.11 -3.31
C GLN A 44 -13.30 -13.38 -1.97
N GLU A 45 -13.28 -14.11 -0.87
CA GLU A 45 -13.26 -13.51 0.48
C GLU A 45 -11.91 -12.83 0.78
N GLU A 46 -10.79 -13.41 0.36
CA GLU A 46 -9.47 -12.83 0.47
C GLU A 46 -9.37 -11.51 -0.31
N VAL A 47 -9.83 -11.50 -1.57
CA VAL A 47 -9.87 -10.30 -2.40
C VAL A 47 -10.81 -9.25 -1.81
N ASN A 48 -12.01 -9.62 -1.36
CA ASN A 48 -12.95 -8.71 -0.71
C ASN A 48 -12.34 -8.10 0.56
N ARG A 49 -11.59 -8.89 1.34
CA ARG A 49 -10.93 -8.38 2.53
C ARG A 49 -9.81 -7.39 2.18
N LEU A 50 -9.03 -7.66 1.13
CA LEU A 50 -8.03 -6.71 0.64
C LEU A 50 -8.69 -5.40 0.19
N LEU A 51 -9.77 -5.48 -0.59
CA LEU A 51 -10.50 -4.30 -1.09
C LEU A 51 -11.18 -3.47 0.01
N ARG A 52 -11.25 -3.96 1.25
CA ARG A 52 -11.65 -3.16 2.42
C ARG A 52 -10.55 -2.20 2.87
N ASN A 53 -9.29 -2.51 2.61
CA ASN A 53 -8.15 -1.71 3.09
C ASN A 53 -8.20 -0.23 2.62
N PRO A 54 -8.51 0.09 1.34
CA PRO A 54 -8.73 1.49 0.93
C PRO A 54 -9.80 2.23 1.75
N ILE A 55 -10.86 1.55 2.14
CA ILE A 55 -11.96 2.14 2.96
C ILE A 55 -11.47 2.41 4.39
N ASP A 56 -10.62 1.52 4.93
CA ASP A 56 -10.04 1.71 6.26
C ASP A 56 -9.03 2.87 6.25
N PHE A 57 -8.24 3.04 5.17
CA PHE A 57 -7.42 4.24 4.94
C PHE A 57 -8.28 5.52 4.80
N GLU A 58 -9.42 5.47 4.10
CA GLU A 58 -10.34 6.61 4.00
C GLU A 58 -10.77 7.10 5.38
N LYS A 59 -11.15 6.18 6.27
CA LYS A 59 -11.57 6.53 7.64
C LYS A 59 -10.44 7.24 8.39
N ALA A 60 -9.23 6.66 8.38
CA ALA A 60 -8.07 7.23 9.07
C ALA A 60 -7.67 8.61 8.51
N LEU A 61 -7.61 8.75 7.19
CA LEU A 61 -7.26 10.02 6.54
C LEU A 61 -8.34 11.09 6.69
N SER A 62 -9.62 10.72 6.76
CA SER A 62 -10.74 11.67 6.87
C SER A 62 -10.62 12.58 8.08
N PHE A 63 -10.08 12.09 9.20
CA PHE A 63 -9.86 12.88 10.40
C PHE A 63 -8.89 14.05 10.18
N PHE A 64 -7.86 13.83 9.37
CA PHE A 64 -6.82 14.83 9.11
C PHE A 64 -7.13 15.70 7.90
N TYR A 65 -7.51 15.11 6.78
CA TYR A 65 -7.62 15.74 5.46
C TYR A 65 -9.03 16.04 5.00
N GLY A 66 -10.05 15.57 5.75
CA GLY A 66 -11.46 15.68 5.39
C GLY A 66 -11.91 14.64 4.36
N LYS A 67 -13.21 14.42 4.27
CA LYS A 67 -13.83 13.32 3.52
C LYS A 67 -13.42 13.30 2.04
N ARG A 68 -13.45 14.45 1.35
CA ARG A 68 -13.19 14.51 -0.09
C ARG A 68 -11.78 14.01 -0.47
N LYS A 69 -10.75 14.44 0.26
CA LYS A 69 -9.38 14.02 0.00
C LYS A 69 -9.17 12.55 0.37
N ALA A 70 -9.74 12.10 1.48
CA ALA A 70 -9.68 10.72 1.91
C ALA A 70 -10.35 9.76 0.92
N GLN A 71 -11.53 10.12 0.39
CA GLN A 71 -12.21 9.35 -0.65
C GLN A 71 -11.41 9.29 -1.95
N HIS A 72 -10.75 10.37 -2.34
CA HIS A 72 -9.92 10.36 -3.53
C HIS A 72 -8.73 9.39 -3.39
N PHE A 73 -8.05 9.40 -2.24
CA PHE A 73 -7.01 8.42 -1.93
C PHE A 73 -7.56 6.98 -1.97
N SER A 74 -8.70 6.74 -1.33
CA SER A 74 -9.36 5.44 -1.33
C SER A 74 -9.68 4.93 -2.74
N SER A 75 -10.15 5.83 -3.62
CA SER A 75 -10.44 5.48 -5.02
C SER A 75 -9.17 5.09 -5.79
N LEU A 76 -8.09 5.87 -5.65
CA LEU A 76 -6.81 5.57 -6.27
C LEU A 76 -6.22 4.25 -5.77
N LEU A 77 -6.29 4.00 -4.45
CA LEU A 77 -5.79 2.76 -3.86
C LEU A 77 -6.66 1.55 -4.25
N THR A 78 -7.98 1.72 -4.40
CA THR A 78 -8.86 0.66 -4.91
C THR A 78 -8.49 0.29 -6.34
N GLU A 79 -8.30 1.26 -7.22
CA GLU A 79 -7.84 1.03 -8.59
C GLU A 79 -6.48 0.33 -8.63
N HIS A 80 -5.56 0.73 -7.73
CA HIS A 80 -4.26 0.09 -7.55
C HIS A 80 -4.38 -1.42 -7.30
N LEU A 81 -5.26 -1.82 -6.39
CA LEU A 81 -5.48 -3.23 -6.04
C LEU A 81 -6.15 -4.03 -7.16
N VAL A 82 -7.09 -3.42 -7.86
CA VAL A 82 -7.77 -4.06 -9.01
C VAL A 82 -6.78 -4.30 -10.14
N LEU A 83 -5.96 -3.31 -10.48
CA LEU A 83 -4.92 -3.45 -11.52
C LEU A 83 -3.91 -4.55 -11.17
N ALA A 84 -3.51 -4.67 -9.89
CA ALA A 84 -2.63 -5.74 -9.45
C ALA A 84 -3.27 -7.13 -9.65
N ALA A 85 -4.54 -7.29 -9.28
CA ALA A 85 -5.27 -8.55 -9.46
C ALA A 85 -5.44 -8.91 -10.95
N ASP A 86 -5.78 -7.93 -11.80
CA ASP A 86 -5.91 -8.11 -13.25
C ASP A 86 -4.56 -8.49 -13.89
N MET A 87 -3.45 -7.89 -13.45
CA MET A 87 -2.10 -8.26 -13.90
C MET A 87 -1.79 -9.71 -13.57
N ILE A 88 -2.07 -10.16 -12.35
CA ILE A 88 -1.82 -11.56 -11.94
C ILE A 88 -2.65 -12.53 -12.78
N GLN A 89 -3.93 -12.22 -13.05
CA GLN A 89 -4.77 -13.03 -13.91
C GLN A 89 -4.24 -13.10 -15.35
N ALA A 90 -3.75 -12.00 -15.90
CA ALA A 90 -3.12 -11.98 -17.21
C ALA A 90 -1.81 -12.82 -17.25
N MET A 91 -1.01 -12.76 -16.17
CA MET A 91 0.18 -13.62 -16.01
C MET A 91 -0.19 -15.11 -16.00
N MET A 92 -1.23 -15.50 -15.26
CA MET A 92 -1.74 -16.88 -15.23
C MET A 92 -2.23 -17.36 -16.59
N ALA A 93 -2.82 -16.48 -17.38
CA ALA A 93 -3.31 -16.78 -18.73
C ALA A 93 -2.17 -16.83 -19.78
N GLY A 94 -0.93 -16.39 -19.43
CA GLY A 94 0.18 -16.28 -20.36
C GLY A 94 0.03 -15.14 -21.38
N ASP A 95 -0.89 -14.19 -21.13
CA ASP A 95 -1.16 -13.06 -22.00
C ASP A 95 -0.16 -11.93 -21.77
N THR A 96 1.00 -12.05 -22.39
CA THR A 96 2.12 -11.11 -22.22
C THR A 96 1.79 -9.69 -22.67
N GLN A 97 0.96 -9.51 -23.69
CA GLN A 97 0.54 -8.19 -24.16
C GLN A 97 -0.34 -7.52 -23.07
N LYS A 98 -1.31 -8.23 -22.57
CA LYS A 98 -2.21 -7.72 -21.52
C LYS A 98 -1.44 -7.42 -20.21
N VAL A 99 -0.47 -8.25 -19.85
CA VAL A 99 0.43 -7.98 -18.71
C VAL A 99 1.14 -6.63 -18.91
N GLN A 100 1.72 -6.36 -20.08
CA GLN A 100 2.41 -5.10 -20.35
C GLN A 100 1.46 -3.89 -20.28
N GLU A 101 0.26 -4.00 -20.87
CA GLU A 101 -0.75 -2.93 -20.85
C GLU A 101 -1.21 -2.60 -19.42
N ILE A 102 -1.50 -3.62 -18.62
CA ILE A 102 -1.93 -3.44 -17.23
C ILE A 102 -0.78 -2.89 -16.37
N THR A 103 0.42 -3.42 -16.53
CA THR A 103 1.60 -2.94 -15.81
C THR A 103 1.83 -1.46 -16.04
N CYS A 104 1.72 -0.98 -17.29
CA CYS A 104 1.84 0.44 -17.61
C CYS A 104 0.82 1.28 -16.84
N LYS A 105 -0.46 0.88 -16.84
CA LYS A 105 -1.52 1.57 -16.10
C LYS A 105 -1.29 1.54 -14.60
N TRP A 106 -0.80 0.41 -14.07
CA TRP A 106 -0.56 0.23 -12.65
C TRP A 106 0.57 1.13 -12.12
N TYR A 107 1.67 1.25 -12.90
CA TYR A 107 2.74 2.18 -12.57
C TYR A 107 2.29 3.64 -12.70
N GLN A 108 1.45 3.96 -13.69
CA GLN A 108 0.83 5.29 -13.78
C GLN A 108 -0.04 5.59 -12.56
N ASN A 109 -0.89 4.67 -12.13
CA ASN A 109 -1.70 4.81 -10.91
C ASN A 109 -0.83 5.01 -9.67
N GLY A 110 0.26 4.24 -9.50
CA GLY A 110 1.22 4.45 -8.40
C GLY A 110 1.83 5.87 -8.40
N ASN A 111 2.13 6.39 -9.60
CA ASN A 111 2.60 7.77 -9.76
C ASN A 111 1.52 8.81 -9.38
N GLU A 112 0.27 8.58 -9.76
CA GLU A 112 -0.88 9.45 -9.40
C GLU A 112 -1.12 9.47 -7.88
N ILE A 113 -0.97 8.32 -7.21
CA ILE A 113 -1.03 8.24 -5.74
C ILE A 113 0.10 9.07 -5.13
N ALA A 114 1.33 8.93 -5.63
CA ALA A 114 2.49 9.68 -5.13
C ALA A 114 2.30 11.20 -5.31
N GLU A 115 1.81 11.64 -6.46
CA GLU A 115 1.51 13.04 -6.75
C GLU A 115 0.42 13.56 -5.81
N PHE A 116 -0.67 12.82 -5.64
CA PHE A 116 -1.74 13.19 -4.74
C PHE A 116 -1.26 13.34 -3.29
N LEU A 117 -0.47 12.40 -2.79
CA LEU A 117 0.09 12.47 -1.43
C LEU A 117 0.97 13.71 -1.27
N GLY A 118 1.87 13.97 -2.22
CA GLY A 118 2.71 15.17 -2.22
C GLY A 118 1.91 16.48 -2.26
N CYS A 119 0.78 16.50 -2.96
CA CYS A 119 -0.11 17.67 -3.02
C CYS A 119 -0.85 17.96 -1.71
N ILE A 120 -1.19 16.94 -0.92
CA ILE A 120 -2.01 17.14 0.29
C ILE A 120 -1.21 17.35 1.57
N ASN A 121 0.08 17.00 1.56
CA ASN A 121 0.95 17.13 2.73
C ASN A 121 2.34 17.66 2.32
N PRO A 122 2.77 18.84 2.82
CA PRO A 122 4.06 19.42 2.46
C PRO A 122 5.29 18.67 3.00
N TYR A 123 5.08 17.69 3.88
CA TYR A 123 6.12 16.81 4.41
C TYR A 123 6.20 15.45 3.70
N TRP A 124 5.38 15.25 2.67
CA TRP A 124 5.41 14.08 1.80
C TRP A 124 6.02 14.47 0.46
N SER A 125 7.23 14.00 0.21
CA SER A 125 7.89 14.24 -1.08
C SER A 125 7.26 13.37 -2.16
N TYR A 126 6.84 14.00 -3.28
CA TYR A 126 6.41 13.27 -4.47
C TYR A 126 7.47 12.27 -4.93
N THR A 127 8.75 12.68 -4.98
CA THR A 127 9.85 11.82 -5.43
C THR A 127 10.01 10.61 -4.50
N GLU A 128 9.98 10.81 -3.18
CA GLU A 128 10.10 9.73 -2.19
C GLU A 128 8.93 8.74 -2.33
N TRP A 129 7.70 9.22 -2.41
CA TRP A 129 6.52 8.36 -2.60
C TRP A 129 6.57 7.60 -3.92
N ARG A 130 6.99 8.26 -5.00
CA ARG A 130 7.13 7.62 -6.30
C ARG A 130 8.17 6.50 -6.27
N GLU A 131 9.31 6.71 -5.64
CA GLU A 131 10.35 5.69 -5.47
C GLU A 131 9.85 4.50 -4.63
N MET A 132 9.16 4.77 -3.52
CA MET A 132 8.55 3.72 -2.71
C MET A 132 7.53 2.91 -3.53
N PHE A 133 6.63 3.54 -4.29
CA PHE A 133 5.70 2.80 -5.14
C PHE A 133 6.41 1.98 -6.22
N LEU A 134 7.49 2.47 -6.84
CA LEU A 134 8.26 1.69 -7.82
C LEU A 134 8.82 0.39 -7.18
N ILE A 135 9.34 0.48 -5.98
CA ILE A 135 9.86 -0.67 -5.22
C ILE A 135 8.72 -1.62 -4.84
N HIS A 136 7.63 -1.06 -4.32
CA HIS A 136 6.43 -1.78 -3.90
C HIS A 136 5.83 -2.63 -5.03
N LEU A 137 5.60 -2.01 -6.20
CA LEU A 137 5.07 -2.69 -7.37
C LEU A 137 6.02 -3.80 -7.87
N GLY A 138 7.33 -3.55 -7.79
CA GLY A 138 8.35 -4.55 -8.07
C GLY A 138 8.20 -5.78 -7.18
N TYR A 139 8.07 -5.61 -5.86
CA TYR A 139 7.89 -6.74 -4.94
C TYR A 139 6.58 -7.50 -5.21
N VAL A 140 5.48 -6.83 -5.49
CA VAL A 140 4.21 -7.52 -5.82
C VAL A 140 4.35 -8.35 -7.11
N THR A 141 5.03 -7.80 -8.13
CA THR A 141 5.33 -8.51 -9.37
C THR A 141 6.21 -9.75 -9.11
N ASP A 142 7.24 -9.60 -8.29
CA ASP A 142 8.17 -10.68 -7.92
C ASP A 142 7.46 -11.77 -7.08
N LEU A 143 6.56 -11.38 -6.18
CA LEU A 143 5.73 -12.32 -5.42
C LEU A 143 4.87 -13.17 -6.35
N ALA A 144 4.18 -12.58 -7.32
CA ALA A 144 3.38 -13.32 -8.29
C ALA A 144 4.26 -14.22 -9.18
N THR A 145 5.37 -13.68 -9.70
CA THR A 145 6.28 -14.40 -10.59
C THR A 145 6.90 -15.62 -9.92
N THR A 146 7.37 -15.46 -8.68
CA THR A 146 8.02 -16.55 -7.93
C THR A 146 7.03 -17.64 -7.52
N LEU A 147 5.77 -17.30 -7.24
CA LEU A 147 4.71 -18.30 -7.00
C LEU A 147 4.38 -19.09 -8.27
N LEU A 148 4.17 -18.40 -9.40
CA LEU A 148 3.91 -19.04 -10.69
C LEU A 148 5.08 -19.94 -11.13
N GLY A 149 6.32 -19.57 -10.78
CA GLY A 149 7.52 -20.36 -11.02
C GLY A 149 7.79 -21.46 -9.99
N ASN A 150 6.92 -21.67 -8.98
CA ASN A 150 7.11 -22.61 -7.86
C ASN A 150 8.39 -22.34 -7.03
N CYS A 151 8.88 -21.10 -7.03
CA CYS A 151 10.08 -20.67 -6.29
C CYS A 151 9.73 -20.24 -4.86
N TYR A 152 9.09 -21.10 -4.07
CA TYR A 152 8.51 -20.76 -2.78
C TYR A 152 9.50 -20.21 -1.75
N LYS A 153 10.74 -20.70 -1.72
CA LYS A 153 11.77 -20.18 -0.79
C LYS A 153 12.14 -18.73 -1.10
N GLU A 154 12.22 -18.38 -2.39
CA GLU A 154 12.52 -17.02 -2.81
C GLU A 154 11.31 -16.11 -2.57
N ASN A 155 10.11 -16.61 -2.84
CA ASN A 155 8.86 -15.90 -2.54
C ASN A 155 8.78 -15.43 -1.07
N ILE A 156 9.18 -16.30 -0.11
CA ILE A 156 9.21 -15.92 1.31
C ILE A 156 10.18 -14.76 1.56
N LYS A 157 11.40 -14.83 0.99
CA LYS A 157 12.40 -13.75 1.16
C LYS A 157 11.93 -12.42 0.54
N ILE A 158 11.20 -12.48 -0.58
CA ILE A 158 10.62 -11.30 -1.20
C ILE A 158 9.53 -10.73 -0.29
N TYR A 159 8.70 -11.58 0.29
CA TYR A 159 7.66 -11.13 1.22
C TYR A 159 8.24 -10.45 2.47
N ASP A 160 9.31 -10.98 3.05
CA ASP A 160 9.99 -10.35 4.19
C ASP A 160 10.42 -8.90 3.86
N LYS A 161 10.90 -8.66 2.62
CA LYS A 161 11.27 -7.32 2.16
C LYS A 161 10.06 -6.44 1.89
N PHE A 162 9.02 -7.00 1.28
CA PHE A 162 7.77 -6.31 0.97
C PHE A 162 7.05 -5.83 2.24
N GLU A 163 7.01 -6.66 3.29
CA GLU A 163 6.45 -6.30 4.59
C GLU A 163 7.22 -5.13 5.23
N LEU A 164 8.55 -5.18 5.21
CA LEU A 164 9.40 -4.11 5.76
C LEU A 164 9.21 -2.81 4.98
N GLU A 165 9.14 -2.87 3.66
CA GLU A 165 8.90 -1.71 2.80
C GLU A 165 7.53 -1.08 3.09
N ALA A 166 6.47 -1.88 3.23
CA ALA A 166 5.15 -1.39 3.60
C ALA A 166 5.16 -0.68 4.97
N LEU A 167 5.94 -1.17 5.93
CA LEU A 167 6.13 -0.50 7.22
C LEU A 167 6.92 0.81 7.09
N GLU A 168 7.86 0.92 6.15
CA GLU A 168 8.55 2.19 5.84
C GLU A 168 7.57 3.20 5.23
N MET A 169 6.70 2.80 4.31
CA MET A 169 5.61 3.63 3.78
C MET A 169 4.69 4.14 4.90
N ALA A 170 4.36 3.26 5.86
CA ALA A 170 3.56 3.63 7.04
C ALA A 170 4.24 4.71 7.87
N ASP A 171 5.53 4.56 8.13
CA ASP A 171 6.30 5.50 8.94
C ASP A 171 6.45 6.86 8.26
N VAL A 172 6.66 6.89 6.93
CA VAL A 172 6.67 8.14 6.14
C VAL A 172 5.31 8.82 6.22
N MET A 173 4.22 8.06 6.04
CA MET A 173 2.87 8.58 6.11
C MET A 173 2.55 9.16 7.49
N ALA A 174 2.80 8.41 8.56
CA ALA A 174 2.54 8.84 9.93
C ALA A 174 3.36 10.09 10.32
N ARG A 175 4.67 10.11 10.01
CA ARG A 175 5.54 11.26 10.29
C ARG A 175 5.08 12.53 9.59
N GLY A 176 4.64 12.44 8.34
CA GLY A 176 4.11 13.59 7.61
C GLY A 176 2.82 14.13 8.25
N ILE A 177 1.90 13.27 8.66
CA ILE A 177 0.67 13.65 9.35
C ILE A 177 0.98 14.35 10.69
N ILE A 178 1.85 13.77 11.50
CA ILE A 178 2.24 14.33 12.80
C ILE A 178 2.82 15.74 12.62
N ARG A 179 3.70 15.92 11.62
CA ARG A 179 4.30 17.23 11.34
C ARG A 179 3.29 18.26 10.84
N GLN A 180 2.32 17.85 10.03
CA GLN A 180 1.33 18.76 9.45
C GLN A 180 0.24 19.16 10.44
N PHE A 181 -0.13 18.28 11.37
CA PHE A 181 -1.26 18.47 12.28
C PHE A 181 -0.89 18.45 13.78
N PRO A 182 0.18 19.15 14.22
CA PRO A 182 0.61 19.08 15.61
C PRO A 182 -0.48 19.55 16.58
N ARG A 183 -1.31 20.54 16.18
CA ARG A 183 -2.43 21.02 17.02
C ARG A 183 -3.55 20.02 17.26
N LYS A 184 -3.78 19.07 16.33
CA LYS A 184 -4.76 17.99 16.51
C LYS A 184 -4.24 16.90 17.46
N LEU A 185 -2.92 16.84 17.64
CA LEU A 185 -2.21 15.83 18.42
C LEU A 185 -1.68 16.35 19.75
N CYS A 186 -1.79 17.67 20.03
CA CYS A 186 -1.51 18.20 21.36
C CYS A 186 -2.46 17.60 22.41
N VAL A 187 -1.91 17.32 23.59
CA VAL A 187 -2.64 16.83 24.77
C VAL A 187 -3.39 17.99 25.42
#